data_f8061752fabb3fbfb52010ad376c71db
#
_entry.id   f8061752fabb3fbfb52010ad376c71db
#
_cell.length_a   1.000
_cell.length_b   1.000
_cell.length_c   1.000
_cell.angle_alpha   90.00
_cell.angle_beta   90.00
_cell.angle_gamma   90.00
#
_symmetry.space_group_name_H-M   'P 1'
#
loop_
_entity.id
_entity.type
_entity.pdbx_description
1 polymer ?
#
loop_
_entity_poly.entity_id
_entity_poly.type
_entity_poly.pdbx_seq_one_letter_code
_entity_poly.pdbx_strand_id
1 'polypeptide(L)'
;MYKKFRNRHKEKVYARALLVYLRTKGLQVEIEKQIPIYFDGEKVGIYTPDIVINGKIFLELKCKPRITKDDIKQFWYYLKAANYRLGFLINFGSPDGVEIIRRVYKGAA
;
A
#
# COMPACT_ATOMS: atom_id res chain seq x y z
N MET A 1 3.77 24.49 3.99
CA MET A 1 2.53 24.45 4.76
C MET A 1 1.43 23.70 4.02
N TYR A 2 0.99 24.25 2.92
CA TYR A 2 0.05 23.61 2.02
C TYR A 2 0.43 22.15 1.69
N LYS A 3 1.68 21.89 1.33
CA LYS A 3 2.11 20.56 0.92
C LYS A 3 2.07 19.52 2.03
N LYS A 4 2.36 19.92 3.25
CA LYS A 4 2.37 18.98 4.37
C LYS A 4 1.00 18.38 4.63
N PHE A 5 0.00 19.22 4.77
CA PHE A 5 -1.35 18.76 5.05
C PHE A 5 -1.99 18.13 3.84
N ARG A 6 -1.70 18.69 2.68
CA ARG A 6 -2.31 18.24 1.45
C ARG A 6 -1.89 16.83 1.05
N ASN A 7 -0.63 16.49 1.30
CA ASN A 7 -0.16 15.16 0.92
C ASN A 7 -0.92 14.07 1.68
N ARG A 8 -1.04 14.22 3.01
CA ARG A 8 -1.78 13.24 3.80
C ARG A 8 -3.25 13.22 3.42
N HIS A 9 -3.84 14.39 3.24
CA HIS A 9 -5.24 14.50 2.85
C HIS A 9 -5.47 13.85 1.48
N LYS A 10 -4.57 14.13 0.55
CA LYS A 10 -4.68 13.56 -0.79
C LYS A 10 -4.57 12.05 -0.79
N GLU A 11 -3.69 11.48 0.03
CA GLU A 11 -3.58 10.04 0.13
C GLU A 11 -4.92 9.42 0.52
N LYS A 12 -5.61 10.01 1.49
CA LYS A 12 -6.91 9.50 1.90
C LYS A 12 -7.97 9.64 0.81
N VAL A 13 -7.95 10.75 0.10
CA VAL A 13 -8.89 10.98 -0.99
C VAL A 13 -8.66 9.97 -2.11
N TYR A 14 -7.40 9.76 -2.48
CA TYR A 14 -7.07 8.78 -3.52
C TYR A 14 -7.43 7.36 -3.09
N ALA A 15 -7.18 7.03 -1.82
CA ALA A 15 -7.54 5.71 -1.30
C ALA A 15 -9.04 5.47 -1.41
N ARG A 16 -9.84 6.47 -1.04
CA ARG A 16 -11.29 6.37 -1.14
C ARG A 16 -11.77 6.28 -2.58
N ALA A 17 -11.16 7.07 -3.47
CA ALA A 17 -11.53 7.04 -4.88
C ALA A 17 -11.21 5.67 -5.48
N LEU A 18 -10.05 5.13 -5.17
CA LEU A 18 -9.67 3.79 -5.63
C LEU A 18 -10.59 2.73 -5.08
N LEU A 19 -10.95 2.84 -3.80
CA LEU A 19 -11.87 1.89 -3.17
C LEU A 19 -13.19 1.82 -3.94
N VAL A 20 -13.78 2.99 -4.22
CA VAL A 20 -15.04 3.05 -4.97
C VAL A 20 -14.86 2.47 -6.37
N TYR A 21 -13.82 2.89 -7.06
CA TYR A 21 -13.56 2.43 -8.43
C TYR A 21 -13.37 0.90 -8.49
N LEU A 22 -12.56 0.36 -7.61
CA LEU A 22 -12.26 -1.07 -7.61
C LEU A 22 -13.50 -1.89 -7.26
N ARG A 23 -14.34 -1.38 -6.38
CA ARG A 23 -15.61 -2.06 -6.05
C ARG A 23 -16.55 -2.10 -7.22
N THR A 24 -16.54 -1.06 -8.06
CA THR A 24 -17.38 -1.09 -9.28
C THR A 24 -16.90 -2.16 -10.27
N LYS A 25 -15.66 -2.63 -10.13
CA LYS A 25 -15.13 -3.71 -10.96
C LYS A 25 -15.39 -5.09 -10.37
N GLY A 26 -16.15 -5.16 -9.29
CA GLY A 26 -16.49 -6.44 -8.68
C GLY A 26 -15.42 -7.01 -7.75
N LEU A 27 -14.41 -6.21 -7.40
CA LEU A 27 -13.36 -6.67 -6.51
C LEU A 27 -13.76 -6.45 -5.06
N GLN A 28 -13.34 -7.36 -4.19
CA GLN A 28 -13.51 -7.21 -2.76
C GLN A 28 -12.37 -6.36 -2.23
N VAL A 29 -12.69 -5.18 -1.69
CA VAL A 29 -11.69 -4.20 -1.30
C VAL A 29 -11.89 -3.80 0.15
N GLU A 30 -10.81 -3.85 0.92
CA GLU A 30 -10.79 -3.42 2.31
C GLU A 30 -9.77 -2.30 2.47
N ILE A 31 -10.10 -1.32 3.30
CA ILE A 31 -9.15 -0.25 3.66
C ILE A 31 -8.79 -0.39 5.13
N GLU A 32 -7.55 0.00 5.44
CA GLU A 32 -7.06 0.01 6.82
C GLU A 32 -7.19 -1.35 7.52
N LYS A 33 -7.03 -2.42 6.76
CA LYS A 33 -7.03 -3.76 7.33
C LYS A 33 -5.77 -3.97 8.16
N GLN A 34 -5.94 -4.40 9.40
CA GLN A 34 -4.81 -4.68 10.28
C GLN A 34 -4.29 -6.09 10.04
N ILE A 35 -3.02 -6.18 9.63
CA ILE A 35 -2.38 -7.45 9.33
C ILE A 35 -1.34 -7.72 10.40
N PRO A 36 -1.48 -8.78 11.19
CA PRO A 36 -0.49 -9.09 12.21
C PRO A 36 0.82 -9.56 11.59
N ILE A 37 1.92 -9.13 12.17
CA ILE A 37 3.26 -9.53 11.76
C ILE A 37 3.80 -10.48 12.82
N TYR A 38 4.31 -11.62 12.37
CA TYR A 38 4.82 -12.65 13.25
C TYR A 38 6.31 -12.88 13.06
N PHE A 39 6.99 -13.21 14.13
CA PHE A 39 8.38 -13.63 14.11
C PHE A 39 8.50 -14.83 15.05
N ASP A 40 8.96 -15.96 14.51
CA ASP A 40 9.08 -17.23 15.25
C ASP A 40 7.76 -17.59 15.97
N GLY A 41 6.64 -17.40 15.25
CA GLY A 41 5.33 -17.76 15.78
C GLY A 41 4.73 -16.75 16.74
N GLU A 42 5.44 -15.69 17.08
CA GLU A 42 4.92 -14.69 18.00
C GLU A 42 4.60 -13.39 17.26
N LYS A 43 3.47 -12.80 17.64
CA LYS A 43 3.07 -11.53 17.04
C LYS A 43 3.99 -10.42 17.56
N VAL A 44 4.68 -9.76 16.65
CA VAL A 44 5.61 -8.68 16.99
C VAL A 44 5.13 -7.32 16.53
N GLY A 45 4.04 -7.25 15.78
CA GLY A 45 3.52 -5.95 15.34
C GLY A 45 2.32 -6.11 14.45
N ILE A 46 1.85 -4.97 13.95
CA ILE A 46 0.71 -4.89 13.04
C ILE A 46 1.11 -3.98 11.89
N TYR A 47 0.80 -4.40 10.67
CA TYR A 47 0.95 -3.57 9.48
C TYR A 47 -0.43 -3.26 8.94
N THR A 48 -0.66 -2.00 8.56
CA THR A 48 -1.96 -1.57 8.05
C THR A 48 -1.76 -0.94 6.68
N PRO A 49 -1.85 -1.74 5.60
CA PRO A 49 -1.76 -1.17 4.26
C PRO A 49 -2.98 -0.31 3.95
N ASP A 50 -2.83 0.57 2.97
CA ASP A 50 -3.93 1.46 2.61
C ASP A 50 -5.12 0.71 2.03
N ILE A 51 -4.86 -0.24 1.14
CA ILE A 51 -5.90 -1.01 0.46
C ILE A 51 -5.48 -2.47 0.34
N VAL A 52 -6.43 -3.38 0.59
CA VAL A 52 -6.23 -4.81 0.35
C VAL A 52 -7.30 -5.28 -0.61
N ILE A 53 -6.88 -5.97 -1.68
CA ILE A 53 -7.77 -6.47 -2.72
C ILE A 53 -7.86 -7.98 -2.62
N ASN A 54 -9.09 -8.49 -2.47
CA ASN A 54 -9.40 -9.92 -2.40
C ASN A 54 -8.56 -10.67 -1.34
N GLY A 55 -8.12 -9.96 -0.31
CA GLY A 55 -7.31 -10.54 0.75
C GLY A 55 -5.92 -11.00 0.33
N LYS A 56 -5.48 -10.70 -0.89
CA LYS A 56 -4.25 -11.26 -1.47
C LYS A 56 -3.26 -10.22 -1.98
N ILE A 57 -3.73 -9.03 -2.31
CA ILE A 57 -2.93 -7.99 -2.92
C ILE A 57 -3.04 -6.75 -2.06
N PHE A 58 -1.92 -6.11 -1.75
CA PHE A 58 -2.06 -4.82 -1.07
C PHE A 58 -1.49 -3.68 -1.88
N LEU A 59 -2.06 -2.52 -1.66
CA LEU A 59 -1.62 -1.27 -2.27
C LEU A 59 -1.18 -0.32 -1.18
N GLU A 60 0.00 0.29 -1.38
CA GLU A 60 0.48 1.37 -0.55
C GLU A 60 0.45 2.63 -1.39
N LEU A 61 -0.22 3.66 -0.89
CA LEU A 61 -0.39 4.91 -1.60
C LEU A 61 0.51 5.98 -1.02
N LYS A 62 1.11 6.77 -1.89
CA LYS A 62 1.96 7.89 -1.51
C LYS A 62 1.51 9.13 -2.28
N CYS A 63 1.79 10.30 -1.71
CA CYS A 63 1.56 11.56 -2.41
C CYS A 63 2.76 12.47 -2.13
N LYS A 64 3.84 12.24 -2.84
CA LYS A 64 5.12 12.93 -2.65
C LYS A 64 5.76 13.18 -4.01
N PRO A 65 6.76 14.05 -4.10
CA PRO A 65 7.36 14.38 -5.41
C PRO A 65 7.92 13.17 -6.15
N ARG A 66 8.41 12.18 -5.43
CA ARG A 66 8.88 10.94 -6.06
C ARG A 66 9.01 9.84 -5.02
N ILE A 67 8.94 8.61 -5.50
CA ILE A 67 9.21 7.45 -4.67
C ILE A 67 10.73 7.37 -4.43
N THR A 68 11.12 7.17 -3.18
CA THR A 68 12.54 7.03 -2.81
C THR A 68 12.92 5.57 -2.65
N LYS A 69 14.23 5.32 -2.57
CA LYS A 69 14.72 3.97 -2.30
C LYS A 69 14.24 3.45 -0.95
N ASP A 70 14.14 4.34 0.04
CA ASP A 70 13.65 3.96 1.37
C ASP A 70 12.18 3.57 1.31
N ASP A 71 11.37 4.27 0.52
CA ASP A 71 9.97 3.91 0.31
C ASP A 71 9.86 2.49 -0.23
N ILE A 72 10.69 2.17 -1.22
CA ILE A 72 10.67 0.84 -1.86
C ILE A 72 11.14 -0.23 -0.88
N LYS A 73 12.19 0.05 -0.11
CA LYS A 73 12.70 -0.90 0.89
C LYS A 73 11.65 -1.20 1.94
N GLN A 74 10.97 -0.18 2.44
CA GLN A 74 9.93 -0.35 3.45
C GLN A 74 8.75 -1.13 2.89
N PHE A 75 8.33 -0.79 1.69
CA PHE A 75 7.25 -1.51 1.01
C PHE A 75 7.59 -2.99 0.84
N TRP A 76 8.79 -3.28 0.37
CA TRP A 76 9.26 -4.65 0.18
C TRP A 76 9.31 -5.41 1.50
N TYR A 77 9.80 -4.74 2.55
CA TYR A 77 9.83 -5.33 3.89
C TYR A 77 8.44 -5.76 4.34
N TYR A 78 7.46 -4.87 4.21
CA TYR A 78 6.10 -5.19 4.66
C TYR A 78 5.43 -6.24 3.79
N LEU A 79 5.72 -6.26 2.51
CA LEU A 79 5.18 -7.30 1.63
C LEU A 79 5.58 -8.68 2.12
N LYS A 80 6.86 -8.83 2.46
CA LYS A 80 7.37 -10.10 2.96
C LYS A 80 6.88 -10.37 4.38
N ALA A 81 6.92 -9.39 5.26
CA ALA A 81 6.54 -9.57 6.65
C ALA A 81 5.05 -9.91 6.78
N ALA A 82 4.21 -9.34 5.95
CA ALA A 82 2.78 -9.65 5.93
C ALA A 82 2.45 -10.92 5.16
N ASN A 83 3.46 -11.50 4.52
CA ASN A 83 3.31 -12.74 3.75
C ASN A 83 2.31 -12.61 2.60
N TYR A 84 2.33 -11.45 1.94
CA TYR A 84 1.54 -11.22 0.75
C TYR A 84 2.41 -11.46 -0.48
N ARG A 85 1.81 -12.07 -1.49
CA ARG A 85 2.56 -12.41 -2.70
C ARG A 85 2.72 -11.23 -3.66
N LEU A 86 1.74 -10.36 -3.70
CA LEU A 86 1.72 -9.27 -4.67
C LEU A 86 1.36 -7.96 -4.00
N GLY A 87 2.10 -6.92 -4.34
CA GLY A 87 1.80 -5.59 -3.84
C GLY A 87 2.19 -4.53 -4.85
N PHE A 88 1.58 -3.36 -4.68
CA PHE A 88 1.86 -2.19 -5.51
C PHE A 88 2.07 -0.98 -4.62
N LEU A 89 3.13 -0.25 -4.90
CA LEU A 89 3.40 1.04 -4.27
C LEU A 89 3.07 2.09 -5.32
N ILE A 90 2.09 2.94 -5.04
CA ILE A 90 1.56 3.89 -6.01
C ILE A 90 1.72 5.31 -5.47
N ASN A 91 2.36 6.17 -6.24
CA ASN A 91 2.57 7.56 -5.86
C ASN A 91 1.83 8.48 -6.81
N PHE A 92 0.91 9.28 -6.25
CA PHE A 92 0.11 10.24 -7.01
C PHE A 92 0.68 11.65 -6.98
N GLY A 93 1.80 11.86 -6.29
CA GLY A 93 2.34 13.20 -6.08
C GLY A 93 3.44 13.62 -7.04
N SER A 94 3.87 12.73 -7.94
CA SER A 94 4.92 13.06 -8.88
C SER A 94 4.41 14.06 -9.92
N PRO A 95 5.18 15.10 -10.25
CA PRO A 95 4.78 16.03 -11.31
C PRO A 95 4.82 15.40 -12.69
N ASP A 96 5.50 14.28 -12.85
CA ASP A 96 5.66 13.60 -14.13
C ASP A 96 4.61 12.51 -14.37
N GLY A 97 3.66 12.36 -13.46
CA GLY A 97 2.62 11.35 -13.57
C GLY A 97 2.69 10.34 -12.44
N VAL A 98 1.76 9.39 -12.47
CA VAL A 98 1.68 8.38 -11.41
C VAL A 98 2.88 7.44 -11.50
N GLU A 99 3.54 7.23 -10.36
CA GLU A 99 4.62 6.25 -10.26
C GLU A 99 4.05 4.97 -9.66
N ILE A 100 4.38 3.83 -10.26
CA ILE A 100 3.89 2.53 -9.78
C ILE A 100 5.06 1.56 -9.68
N ILE A 101 5.24 0.99 -8.49
CA ILE A 101 6.24 -0.06 -8.25
C ILE A 101 5.47 -1.34 -7.93
N ARG A 102 5.70 -2.37 -8.71
CA ARG A 102 5.10 -3.69 -8.49
C ARG A 102 6.14 -4.64 -7.94
N ARG A 103 5.77 -5.39 -6.91
CA ARG A 103 6.67 -6.40 -6.35
C ARG A 103 5.92 -7.71 -6.12
N VAL A 104 6.61 -8.79 -6.40
CA VAL A 104 6.11 -10.14 -6.19
C VAL A 104 7.03 -10.83 -5.20
N TYR A 105 6.44 -11.34 -4.11
CA TYR A 105 7.18 -12.12 -3.13
C TYR A 105 6.89 -13.60 -3.36
N LYS A 106 7.78 -14.29 -4.04
CA LYS A 106 7.58 -15.69 -4.40
C LYS A 106 7.63 -16.63 -3.21
N GLY A 107 8.21 -16.16 -2.10
CA GLY A 107 8.27 -16.94 -0.88
C GLY A 107 6.97 -16.95 -0.07
N ALA A 108 5.96 -16.20 -0.49
CA ALA A 108 4.70 -16.18 0.24
C ALA A 108 3.98 -17.52 0.14
N ALA A 109 3.35 -17.89 1.25
CA ALA A 109 2.61 -19.13 1.34
C ALA A 109 1.34 -19.12 0.49
#